data_200d376d1518a8a615208ab44bcec6af
#
_entry.id   200d376d1518a8a615208ab44bcec6af
#
_cell.length_a   1.000
_cell.length_b   1.000
_cell.length_c   1.000
_cell.angle_alpha   90.00
_cell.angle_beta   90.00
_cell.angle_gamma   90.00
#
_symmetry.space_group_name_H-M   'P 1'
#
loop_
_entity.id
_entity.type
_entity.pdbx_description
1 polymer ?
#
loop_
_entity_poly.entity_id
_entity_poly.type
_entity_poly.pdbx_seq_one_letter_code
_entity_poly.pdbx_strand_id
1 'polypeptide(L)'
;GAVKQLLTSMESDYRTMLRKERIPFTGVASDGVDTVRIGLRSGDDAQKVANLLRQQDPNLSIDTDTLGAGGSVTVRLSPTQIKQRQDFAIQQNITTLRNRVDELGVTEPIVARQGLDRIVVQLPGVQDPNEALRVLGATATLEFRLVDEQNDALLAASTKRAPLGTKLYHTRDGRPVLLKRETIVSGEQL
;
A
#
# COMPACT_ATOMS: atom_id res chain seq x y z
N GLY A 1 10.02 -8.28 -3.01
CA GLY A 1 9.50 -8.37 -4.38
C GLY A 1 8.02 -8.03 -4.45
N ALA A 2 7.50 -7.85 -5.67
CA ALA A 2 6.12 -7.41 -5.91
C ALA A 2 5.05 -8.26 -5.22
N VAL A 3 5.23 -9.58 -5.16
CA VAL A 3 4.28 -10.50 -4.46
C VAL A 3 4.20 -10.18 -2.98
N LYS A 4 5.33 -9.94 -2.31
CA LYS A 4 5.35 -9.60 -0.89
C LYS A 4 4.63 -8.27 -0.63
N GLN A 5 4.81 -7.27 -1.49
CA GLN A 5 4.10 -5.99 -1.39
C GLN A 5 2.60 -6.17 -1.59
N LEU A 6 2.20 -6.99 -2.58
CA LEU A 6 0.81 -7.33 -2.81
C LEU A 6 0.16 -7.95 -1.57
N LEU A 7 0.79 -8.97 -0.99
CA LEU A 7 0.26 -9.63 0.20
C LEU A 7 0.22 -8.69 1.42
N THR A 8 1.20 -7.81 1.58
CA THR A 8 1.21 -6.77 2.62
C THR A 8 0.06 -5.78 2.42
N SER A 9 -0.24 -5.38 1.19
CA SER A 9 -1.39 -4.52 0.88
C SER A 9 -2.70 -5.23 1.24
N MET A 10 -2.84 -6.50 0.85
CA MET A 10 -4.02 -7.32 1.21
C MET A 10 -4.21 -7.43 2.72
N GLU A 11 -3.12 -7.63 3.49
CA GLU A 11 -3.19 -7.63 4.96
C GLU A 11 -3.77 -6.32 5.50
N SER A 12 -3.32 -5.18 4.97
CA SER A 12 -3.79 -3.85 5.38
C SER A 12 -5.26 -3.65 5.03
N ASP A 13 -5.66 -4.02 3.82
CA ASP A 13 -7.04 -3.89 3.32
C ASP A 13 -7.99 -4.75 4.15
N TYR A 14 -7.59 -5.98 4.47
CA TYR A 14 -8.40 -6.87 5.30
C TYR A 14 -8.54 -6.37 6.74
N ARG A 15 -7.48 -5.81 7.33
CA ARG A 15 -7.59 -5.16 8.65
C ARG A 15 -8.54 -3.98 8.63
N THR A 16 -8.50 -3.17 7.59
CA THR A 16 -9.39 -2.02 7.39
C THR A 16 -10.85 -2.48 7.24
N MET A 17 -11.09 -3.49 6.41
CA MET A 17 -12.42 -4.09 6.24
C MET A 17 -12.98 -4.63 7.56
N LEU A 18 -12.19 -5.41 8.30
CA LEU A 18 -12.62 -5.99 9.58
C LEU A 18 -12.99 -4.92 10.61
N ARG A 19 -12.21 -3.84 10.68
CA ARG A 19 -12.52 -2.70 11.56
C ARG A 19 -13.79 -1.98 11.13
N LYS A 20 -13.97 -1.73 9.84
CA LYS A 20 -15.16 -1.08 9.28
C LYS A 20 -16.42 -1.89 9.60
N GLU A 21 -16.35 -3.19 9.45
CA GLU A 21 -17.45 -4.12 9.72
C GLU A 21 -17.60 -4.47 11.21
N ARG A 22 -16.71 -3.92 12.06
CA ARG A 22 -16.69 -4.17 13.51
C ARG A 22 -16.55 -5.65 13.87
N ILE A 23 -15.78 -6.39 13.09
CA ILE A 23 -15.52 -7.81 13.32
C ILE A 23 -14.24 -7.93 14.17
N PRO A 24 -14.33 -8.52 15.38
CA PRO A 24 -13.14 -8.76 16.22
C PRO A 24 -12.21 -9.79 15.58
N PHE A 25 -10.93 -9.46 15.49
CA PHE A 25 -9.91 -10.33 14.95
C PHE A 25 -8.66 -10.37 15.85
N THR A 26 -7.88 -11.44 15.75
CA THR A 26 -6.63 -11.63 16.50
C THR A 26 -5.42 -11.19 15.67
N GLY A 27 -5.50 -11.28 14.36
CA GLY A 27 -4.43 -10.87 13.48
C GLY A 27 -4.74 -11.14 12.01
N VAL A 28 -3.98 -10.50 11.15
CA VAL A 28 -3.97 -10.75 9.71
C VAL A 28 -2.52 -10.83 9.30
N ALA A 29 -2.11 -11.94 8.73
CA ALA A 29 -0.73 -12.19 8.33
C ALA A 29 -0.65 -13.00 7.03
N SER A 30 0.36 -12.72 6.21
CA SER A 30 0.67 -13.49 5.01
C SER A 30 1.85 -14.43 5.24
N ASP A 31 1.94 -15.47 4.43
CA ASP A 31 3.11 -16.33 4.36
C ASP A 31 4.24 -15.78 3.47
N GLY A 32 3.97 -14.66 2.79
CA GLY A 32 4.91 -14.02 1.86
C GLY A 32 4.99 -14.70 0.49
N VAL A 33 4.20 -15.75 0.24
CA VAL A 33 4.19 -16.55 -0.99
C VAL A 33 2.88 -16.37 -1.76
N ASP A 34 1.77 -16.85 -1.23
CA ASP A 34 0.47 -16.83 -1.92
C ASP A 34 -0.73 -16.76 -0.98
N THR A 35 -0.53 -16.76 0.32
CA THR A 35 -1.59 -16.98 1.32
C THR A 35 -1.65 -15.80 2.30
N VAL A 36 -2.87 -15.34 2.60
CA VAL A 36 -3.17 -14.43 3.72
C VAL A 36 -4.14 -15.11 4.67
N ARG A 37 -3.78 -15.17 5.95
CA ARG A 37 -4.60 -15.74 7.01
C ARG A 37 -5.15 -14.66 7.92
N ILE A 38 -6.46 -14.73 8.17
CA ILE A 38 -7.20 -13.87 9.10
C ILE A 38 -7.56 -14.73 10.31
N GLY A 39 -7.03 -14.37 11.47
CA GLY A 39 -7.44 -14.96 12.74
C GLY A 39 -8.63 -14.19 13.33
N LEU A 40 -9.68 -14.87 13.73
CA LEU A 40 -10.88 -14.30 14.31
C LEU A 40 -10.99 -14.66 15.79
N ARG A 41 -11.67 -13.81 16.56
CA ARG A 41 -11.95 -14.10 17.98
C ARG A 41 -13.12 -15.07 18.16
N SER A 42 -14.03 -15.11 17.18
CA SER A 42 -15.16 -16.03 17.15
C SER A 42 -15.23 -16.74 15.81
N GLY A 43 -15.41 -18.05 15.84
CA GLY A 43 -15.63 -18.87 14.65
C GLY A 43 -16.92 -18.52 13.93
N ASP A 44 -17.89 -17.94 14.63
CA ASP A 44 -19.19 -17.54 14.05
C ASP A 44 -19.02 -16.42 13.00
N ASP A 45 -17.96 -15.63 13.09
CA ASP A 45 -17.66 -14.56 12.14
C ASP A 45 -16.98 -15.07 10.85
N ALA A 46 -16.48 -16.29 10.82
CA ALA A 46 -15.67 -16.79 9.71
C ALA A 46 -16.45 -16.80 8.38
N GLN A 47 -17.71 -17.22 8.40
CA GLN A 47 -18.55 -17.26 7.21
C GLN A 47 -18.91 -15.84 6.72
N LYS A 48 -19.15 -14.91 7.64
CA LYS A 48 -19.41 -13.50 7.31
C LYS A 48 -18.20 -12.87 6.64
N VAL A 49 -17.00 -13.09 7.19
CA VAL A 49 -15.74 -12.60 6.62
C VAL A 49 -15.52 -13.21 5.23
N ALA A 50 -15.70 -14.51 5.06
CA ALA A 50 -15.57 -15.17 3.77
C ALA A 50 -16.50 -14.59 2.71
N ASN A 51 -17.76 -14.31 3.09
CA ASN A 51 -18.74 -13.70 2.18
C ASN A 51 -18.35 -12.27 1.79
N LEU A 52 -17.86 -11.45 2.73
CA LEU A 52 -17.36 -10.10 2.44
C LEU A 52 -16.20 -10.13 1.46
N LEU A 53 -15.25 -11.05 1.65
CA LEU A 53 -14.11 -11.21 0.75
C LEU A 53 -14.54 -11.65 -0.65
N ARG A 54 -15.49 -12.59 -0.78
CA ARG A 54 -16.04 -13.03 -2.06
C ARG A 54 -16.81 -11.94 -2.79
N GLN A 55 -17.44 -11.02 -2.07
CA GLN A 55 -18.11 -9.87 -2.67
C GLN A 55 -17.10 -8.89 -3.28
N GLN A 56 -15.93 -8.75 -2.68
CA GLN A 56 -14.85 -7.88 -3.21
C GLN A 56 -14.13 -8.53 -4.39
N ASP A 57 -13.82 -9.81 -4.31
CA ASP A 57 -13.15 -10.58 -5.36
C ASP A 57 -13.71 -12.02 -5.40
N PRO A 58 -14.63 -12.31 -6.32
CA PRO A 58 -15.24 -13.64 -6.44
C PRO A 58 -14.27 -14.76 -6.83
N ASN A 59 -13.09 -14.41 -7.33
CA ASN A 59 -12.09 -15.37 -7.80
C ASN A 59 -11.12 -15.85 -6.70
N LEU A 60 -11.27 -15.33 -5.48
CA LEU A 60 -10.43 -15.75 -4.36
C LEU A 60 -10.77 -17.18 -3.92
N SER A 61 -9.74 -17.99 -3.69
CA SER A 61 -9.87 -19.26 -2.98
C SER A 61 -9.86 -18.99 -1.48
N ILE A 62 -10.98 -19.29 -0.82
CA ILE A 62 -11.19 -18.96 0.59
C ILE A 62 -11.56 -20.23 1.35
N ASP A 63 -10.74 -20.56 2.34
CA ASP A 63 -10.99 -21.64 3.31
C ASP A 63 -11.35 -21.04 4.66
N THR A 64 -12.38 -21.60 5.31
CA THR A 64 -12.79 -21.22 6.65
C THR A 64 -12.53 -22.35 7.63
N ASP A 65 -11.99 -22.03 8.80
CA ASP A 65 -11.83 -22.97 9.91
C ASP A 65 -12.56 -22.36 11.13
N THR A 66 -13.50 -23.13 11.65
CA THR A 66 -14.29 -22.76 12.85
C THR A 66 -13.95 -23.64 14.05
N LEU A 67 -12.97 -24.51 13.93
CA LEU A 67 -12.55 -25.43 15.00
C LEU A 67 -11.65 -24.69 16.00
N GLY A 68 -11.97 -24.83 17.28
CA GLY A 68 -11.20 -24.27 18.37
C GLY A 68 -11.79 -23.01 19.00
N ALA A 69 -11.01 -22.32 19.84
CA ALA A 69 -11.44 -21.14 20.62
C ALA A 69 -11.65 -19.87 19.78
N GLY A 70 -11.27 -19.92 18.50
CA GLY A 70 -11.49 -18.84 17.52
C GLY A 70 -11.60 -19.42 16.13
N GLY A 71 -12.04 -18.61 15.17
CA GLY A 71 -12.09 -19.00 13.77
C GLY A 71 -10.91 -18.46 12.99
N SER A 72 -10.73 -18.98 11.79
CA SER A 72 -9.81 -18.41 10.83
C SER A 72 -10.37 -18.45 9.41
N VAL A 73 -9.96 -17.47 8.61
CA VAL A 73 -10.24 -17.42 7.18
C VAL A 73 -8.90 -17.32 6.47
N THR A 74 -8.66 -18.26 5.56
CA THR A 74 -7.44 -18.31 4.78
C THR A 74 -7.76 -17.99 3.33
N VAL A 75 -7.09 -16.99 2.79
CA VAL A 75 -7.21 -16.56 1.39
C VAL A 75 -5.97 -17.01 0.65
N ARG A 76 -6.16 -17.74 -0.43
CA ARG A 76 -5.06 -18.21 -1.28
C ARG A 76 -5.20 -17.64 -2.69
N LEU A 77 -4.10 -17.12 -3.20
CA LEU A 77 -4.00 -16.63 -4.57
C LEU A 77 -3.49 -17.76 -5.48
N SER A 78 -4.14 -17.94 -6.62
CA SER A 78 -3.62 -18.83 -7.66
C SER A 78 -2.37 -18.23 -8.33
N PRO A 79 -1.49 -19.04 -8.91
CA PRO A 79 -0.35 -18.54 -9.70
C PRO A 79 -0.79 -17.57 -10.80
N THR A 80 -1.93 -17.82 -11.42
CA THR A 80 -2.51 -16.95 -12.46
C THR A 80 -2.90 -15.59 -11.89
N GLN A 81 -3.55 -15.55 -10.73
CA GLN A 81 -3.92 -14.30 -10.07
C GLN A 81 -2.69 -13.49 -9.63
N ILE A 82 -1.67 -14.17 -9.10
CA ILE A 82 -0.40 -13.53 -8.75
C ILE A 82 0.23 -12.90 -10.00
N LYS A 83 0.31 -13.65 -11.09
CA LYS A 83 0.87 -13.16 -12.36
C LYS A 83 0.09 -11.96 -12.90
N GLN A 84 -1.23 -12.04 -12.94
CA GLN A 84 -2.08 -10.93 -13.42
C GLN A 84 -1.85 -9.64 -12.61
N ARG A 85 -1.78 -9.76 -11.28
CA ARG A 85 -1.53 -8.62 -10.39
C ARG A 85 -0.12 -8.07 -10.54
N GLN A 86 0.88 -8.93 -10.74
CA GLN A 86 2.24 -8.51 -11.05
C GLN A 86 2.31 -7.77 -12.40
N ASP A 87 1.68 -8.31 -13.43
CA ASP A 87 1.63 -7.68 -14.75
C ASP A 87 0.97 -6.31 -14.70
N PHE A 88 -0.13 -6.19 -13.97
CA PHE A 88 -0.81 -4.92 -13.76
C PHE A 88 0.08 -3.91 -13.03
N ALA A 89 0.72 -4.32 -11.93
CA ALA A 89 1.62 -3.45 -11.17
C ALA A 89 2.82 -2.97 -12.01
N ILE A 90 3.40 -3.86 -12.82
CA ILE A 90 4.51 -3.49 -13.71
C ILE A 90 4.04 -2.49 -14.77
N GLN A 91 2.87 -2.71 -15.36
CA GLN A 91 2.32 -1.79 -16.36
C GLN A 91 2.06 -0.41 -15.77
N GLN A 92 1.50 -0.35 -14.57
CA GLN A 92 1.26 0.90 -13.87
C GLN A 92 2.57 1.62 -13.51
N ASN A 93 3.58 0.87 -13.07
CA ASN A 93 4.91 1.43 -12.80
C ASN A 93 5.58 1.97 -14.07
N ILE A 94 5.43 1.30 -15.22
CA ILE A 94 5.93 1.80 -16.52
C ILE A 94 5.28 3.14 -16.85
N THR A 95 3.96 3.26 -16.69
CA THR A 95 3.24 4.51 -16.94
C THR A 95 3.74 5.63 -16.03
N THR A 96 3.86 5.34 -14.72
CA THR A 96 4.41 6.30 -13.75
C THR A 96 5.82 6.74 -14.09
N LEU A 97 6.69 5.79 -14.45
CA LEU A 97 8.07 6.08 -14.84
C LEU A 97 8.14 6.92 -16.11
N ARG A 98 7.30 6.64 -17.12
CA ARG A 98 7.22 7.48 -18.33
C ARG A 98 6.86 8.92 -18.00
N ASN A 99 5.81 9.14 -17.21
CA ASN A 99 5.42 10.48 -16.81
C ASN A 99 6.56 11.23 -16.12
N ARG A 100 7.29 10.57 -15.23
CA ARG A 100 8.45 11.17 -14.54
C ARG A 100 9.63 11.45 -15.47
N VAL A 101 9.86 10.60 -16.43
CA VAL A 101 10.91 10.78 -17.43
C VAL A 101 10.57 11.95 -18.36
N ASP A 102 9.29 12.10 -18.72
CA ASP A 102 8.81 13.22 -19.53
C ASP A 102 9.03 14.56 -18.79
N GLU A 103 8.86 14.59 -17.46
CA GLU A 103 9.18 15.77 -16.62
C GLU A 103 10.66 16.17 -16.66
N LEU A 104 11.57 15.20 -16.92
CA LEU A 104 12.99 15.47 -17.10
C LEU A 104 13.33 16.12 -18.45
N GLY A 105 12.37 16.18 -19.38
CA GLY A 105 12.59 16.74 -20.72
C GLY A 105 13.55 15.93 -21.59
N VAL A 106 13.73 14.65 -21.30
CA VAL A 106 14.61 13.75 -22.06
C VAL A 106 13.99 13.44 -23.42
N THR A 107 14.76 13.61 -24.48
CA THR A 107 14.33 13.28 -25.83
C THR A 107 14.39 11.77 -26.06
N GLU A 108 13.29 11.18 -26.51
CA GLU A 108 13.18 9.75 -26.85
C GLU A 108 13.61 8.78 -25.72
N PRO A 109 13.03 8.89 -24.51
CA PRO A 109 13.32 7.95 -23.45
C PRO A 109 12.75 6.57 -23.75
N ILE A 110 13.46 5.52 -23.34
CA ILE A 110 12.95 4.16 -23.44
C ILE A 110 12.58 3.69 -22.04
N VAL A 111 11.32 3.38 -21.82
CA VAL A 111 10.82 2.74 -20.58
C VAL A 111 10.12 1.46 -21.00
N ALA A 112 10.73 0.33 -20.72
CA ALA A 112 10.24 -0.97 -21.19
C ALA A 112 10.39 -2.05 -20.11
N ARG A 113 9.47 -3.03 -20.14
CA ARG A 113 9.58 -4.21 -19.31
C ARG A 113 10.73 -5.09 -19.78
N GLN A 114 11.51 -5.59 -18.84
CA GLN A 114 12.55 -6.59 -19.07
C GLN A 114 12.30 -7.82 -18.17
N GLY A 115 11.91 -8.94 -18.78
CA GLY A 115 11.57 -10.14 -18.03
C GLY A 115 10.27 -10.00 -17.22
N LEU A 116 10.21 -10.72 -16.08
CA LEU A 116 8.99 -10.81 -15.28
C LEU A 116 8.85 -9.68 -14.25
N ASP A 117 9.95 -9.12 -13.77
CA ASP A 117 9.99 -8.29 -12.55
C ASP A 117 10.85 -7.04 -12.68
N ARG A 118 11.37 -6.72 -13.86
CA ARG A 118 12.24 -5.57 -14.10
C ARG A 118 11.69 -4.61 -15.13
N ILE A 119 12.01 -3.34 -14.95
CA ILE A 119 11.76 -2.27 -15.90
C ILE A 119 13.12 -1.65 -16.24
N VAL A 120 13.41 -1.55 -17.53
CA VAL A 120 14.58 -0.85 -18.03
C VAL A 120 14.18 0.57 -18.39
N VAL A 121 14.97 1.54 -17.92
CA VAL A 121 14.83 2.94 -18.27
C VAL A 121 16.13 3.38 -18.93
N GLN A 122 16.05 3.85 -20.17
CA GLN A 122 17.18 4.42 -20.88
C GLN A 122 16.90 5.91 -21.12
N LEU A 123 17.83 6.75 -20.71
CA LEU A 123 17.70 8.20 -20.74
C LEU A 123 18.84 8.80 -21.57
N PRO A 124 18.70 8.85 -22.90
CA PRO A 124 19.74 9.44 -23.76
C PRO A 124 19.96 10.91 -23.41
N GLY A 125 21.24 11.32 -23.37
CA GLY A 125 21.58 12.72 -23.14
C GLY A 125 21.56 13.21 -21.70
N VAL A 126 21.19 12.37 -20.72
CA VAL A 126 21.28 12.72 -19.29
C VAL A 126 22.73 12.73 -18.85
N GLN A 127 23.23 13.89 -18.43
CA GLN A 127 24.62 14.06 -18.00
C GLN A 127 24.82 13.76 -16.51
N ASP A 128 23.80 13.98 -15.67
CA ASP A 128 23.85 13.64 -14.23
C ASP A 128 22.93 12.46 -13.90
N PRO A 129 23.47 11.26 -13.74
CA PRO A 129 22.67 10.08 -13.34
C PRO A 129 21.98 10.25 -11.97
N ASN A 130 22.53 11.08 -11.08
CA ASN A 130 21.94 11.27 -9.75
C ASN A 130 20.66 12.10 -9.80
N GLU A 131 20.55 13.03 -10.74
CA GLU A 131 19.32 13.77 -10.98
C GLU A 131 18.21 12.84 -11.47
N ALA A 132 18.52 12.00 -12.45
CA ALA A 132 17.60 10.98 -12.92
C ALA A 132 17.16 10.03 -11.81
N LEU A 133 18.10 9.56 -10.97
CA LEU A 133 17.77 8.70 -9.83
C LEU A 133 16.89 9.39 -8.80
N ARG A 134 17.07 10.70 -8.55
CA ARG A 134 16.21 11.46 -7.64
C ARG A 134 14.78 11.54 -8.16
N VAL A 135 14.60 11.83 -9.44
CA VAL A 135 13.26 11.94 -10.05
C VAL A 135 12.58 10.59 -10.15
N LEU A 136 13.27 9.57 -10.63
CA LEU A 136 12.73 8.22 -10.80
C LEU A 136 12.52 7.51 -9.46
N GLY A 137 13.42 7.73 -8.48
CA GLY A 137 13.37 7.11 -7.16
C GLY A 137 12.43 7.81 -6.17
N ALA A 138 11.89 8.97 -6.51
CA ALA A 138 10.95 9.66 -5.66
C ALA A 138 9.63 8.86 -5.58
N THR A 139 9.47 8.10 -4.51
CA THR A 139 8.20 7.48 -4.13
C THR A 139 7.35 8.51 -3.42
N ALA A 140 6.76 9.44 -4.17
CA ALA A 140 5.77 10.32 -3.61
C ALA A 140 4.42 9.59 -3.58
N THR A 141 4.05 9.10 -2.43
CA THR A 141 2.68 8.63 -2.20
C THR A 141 1.86 9.86 -1.78
N LEU A 142 0.85 10.20 -2.57
CA LEU A 142 -0.09 11.23 -2.17
C LEU A 142 -0.98 10.67 -1.07
N GLU A 143 -0.94 11.29 0.09
CA GLU A 143 -1.78 10.92 1.23
C GLU A 143 -2.52 12.15 1.73
N PHE A 144 -3.82 12.05 1.86
CA PHE A 144 -4.64 13.06 2.50
C PHE A 144 -4.79 12.72 3.98
N ARG A 145 -4.35 13.64 4.83
CA ARG A 145 -4.40 13.50 6.29
C ARG A 145 -5.02 14.75 6.90
N LEU A 146 -5.80 14.56 7.96
CA LEU A 146 -6.34 15.72 8.69
C LEU A 146 -5.23 16.45 9.43
N VAL A 147 -5.30 17.78 9.40
CA VAL A 147 -4.51 18.64 10.26
C VAL A 147 -5.02 18.49 11.69
N ASP A 148 -4.11 18.36 12.63
CA ASP A 148 -4.42 18.44 14.06
C ASP A 148 -4.38 19.90 14.52
N GLU A 149 -5.54 20.50 14.63
CA GLU A 149 -5.70 21.89 15.06
C GLU A 149 -5.79 22.03 16.59
N GLN A 150 -5.84 20.89 17.33
CA GLN A 150 -5.98 20.88 18.78
C GLN A 150 -4.63 21.02 19.49
N ASN A 151 -3.55 20.63 18.84
CA ASN A 151 -2.21 20.64 19.41
C ASN A 151 -1.30 21.65 18.70
N ASP A 152 -0.37 22.21 19.46
CA ASP A 152 0.55 23.23 18.96
C ASP A 152 1.71 22.60 18.17
N ALA A 153 1.73 22.85 16.85
CA ALA A 153 2.76 22.36 15.95
C ALA A 153 4.14 23.00 16.21
N LEU A 154 4.21 24.25 16.67
CA LEU A 154 5.45 24.93 17.02
C LEU A 154 6.08 24.33 18.27
N LEU A 155 5.25 24.04 19.28
CA LEU A 155 5.70 23.34 20.50
C LEU A 155 6.19 21.93 20.17
N ALA A 156 5.48 21.20 19.29
CA ALA A 156 5.92 19.88 18.85
C ALA A 156 7.24 19.93 18.09
N ALA A 157 7.46 20.95 17.28
CA ALA A 157 8.70 21.16 16.53
C ALA A 157 9.87 21.50 17.49
N SER A 158 9.68 22.39 18.47
CA SER A 158 10.71 22.78 19.42
C SER A 158 11.10 21.65 20.36
N THR A 159 10.15 20.85 20.83
CA THR A 159 10.38 19.72 21.73
C THR A 159 10.76 18.42 21.01
N LYS A 160 10.68 18.39 19.68
CA LYS A 160 10.85 17.18 18.84
C LYS A 160 9.91 16.04 19.24
N ARG A 161 8.76 16.35 19.81
CA ARG A 161 7.76 15.38 20.25
C ARG A 161 6.40 15.71 19.68
N ALA A 162 5.87 14.81 18.85
CA ALA A 162 4.51 14.91 18.35
C ALA A 162 3.55 14.24 19.35
N PRO A 163 2.35 14.80 19.59
CA PRO A 163 1.31 14.18 20.40
C PRO A 163 0.91 12.80 19.87
N LEU A 164 0.35 11.95 20.74
CA LEU A 164 -0.13 10.64 20.37
C LEU A 164 -1.16 10.74 19.22
N GLY A 165 -1.05 9.85 18.25
CA GLY A 165 -1.95 9.83 17.09
C GLY A 165 -1.61 10.85 15.99
N THR A 166 -0.54 11.66 16.19
CA THR A 166 -0.10 12.65 15.21
C THR A 166 1.34 12.41 14.75
N LYS A 167 1.74 13.10 13.71
CA LYS A 167 3.12 13.16 13.22
C LYS A 167 3.41 14.59 12.77
N LEU A 168 4.61 15.07 13.12
CA LEU A 168 5.09 16.38 12.72
C LEU A 168 5.61 16.33 11.29
N TYR A 169 5.14 17.27 10.47
CA TYR A 169 5.59 17.53 9.12
C TYR A 169 5.97 19.01 8.99
N HIS A 170 6.56 19.36 7.87
CA HIS A 170 6.82 20.75 7.50
C HIS A 170 6.20 21.01 6.13
N THR A 171 5.54 22.14 6.02
CA THR A 171 5.03 22.62 4.74
C THR A 171 6.20 22.99 3.81
N ARG A 172 5.93 23.23 2.54
CA ARG A 172 6.96 23.57 1.55
C ARG A 172 7.73 24.85 1.91
N ASP A 173 7.08 25.79 2.62
CA ASP A 173 7.64 27.03 3.15
C ASP A 173 8.27 26.86 4.55
N GLY A 174 8.42 25.61 5.02
CA GLY A 174 9.14 25.26 6.25
C GLY A 174 8.32 25.39 7.54
N ARG A 175 7.03 25.76 7.49
CA ARG A 175 6.21 25.86 8.70
C ARG A 175 5.87 24.47 9.25
N PRO A 176 5.98 24.26 10.57
CA PRO A 176 5.59 23.00 11.16
C PRO A 176 4.07 22.81 11.11
N VAL A 177 3.66 21.58 10.84
CA VAL A 177 2.24 21.17 10.84
C VAL A 177 2.13 19.78 11.46
N LEU A 178 1.14 19.60 12.33
CA LEU A 178 0.79 18.31 12.89
C LEU A 178 -0.32 17.68 12.04
N LEU A 179 -0.07 16.48 11.55
CA LEU A 179 -1.06 15.71 10.81
C LEU A 179 -1.44 14.46 11.60
N LYS A 180 -2.71 14.09 11.57
CA LYS A 180 -3.16 12.82 12.13
C LYS A 180 -2.49 11.66 11.40
N ARG A 181 -2.15 10.59 12.11
CA ARG A 181 -1.50 9.41 11.52
C ARG A 181 -2.39 8.64 10.56
N GLU A 182 -3.69 8.76 10.76
CA GLU A 182 -4.68 8.14 9.88
C GLU A 182 -4.71 8.84 8.52
N THR A 183 -4.53 8.04 7.47
CA THR A 183 -4.68 8.48 6.07
C THR A 183 -6.15 8.38 5.71
N ILE A 184 -6.77 9.49 5.29
CA ILE A 184 -8.19 9.50 4.88
C ILE A 184 -8.33 8.93 3.48
N VAL A 185 -7.46 9.36 2.57
CA VAL A 185 -7.42 8.93 1.16
C VAL A 185 -5.96 8.82 0.74
N SER A 186 -5.60 7.76 0.05
CA SER A 186 -4.31 7.60 -0.62
C SER A 186 -4.42 7.89 -2.11
N GLY A 187 -3.33 8.32 -2.73
CA GLY A 187 -3.29 8.59 -4.17
C GLY A 187 -3.57 7.37 -5.05
N GLU A 188 -3.57 6.17 -4.48
CA GLU A 188 -3.98 4.94 -5.17
C GLU A 188 -5.51 4.81 -5.30
N GLN A 189 -6.26 5.66 -4.57
CA GLN A 189 -7.73 5.68 -4.55
C GLN A 189 -8.32 6.81 -5.40
N LEU A 190 -7.47 7.65 -5.99
CA LEU A 190 -7.83 8.74 -6.91
C LEU A 190 -7.60 8.33 -8.36
#